data_c174ef44eed7cde0bbc0c00380478d27
#
_entry.id   c174ef44eed7cde0bbc0c00380478d27
#
_cell.length_a   1.000
_cell.length_b   1.000
_cell.length_c   1.000
_cell.angle_alpha   90.00
_cell.angle_beta   90.00
_cell.angle_gamma   90.00
#
_symmetry.space_group_name_H-M   'P 1'
#
loop_
_entity.id
_entity.type
_entity.pdbx_description
1 polymer ?
#
loop_
_entity_poly.entity_id
_entity_poly.type
_entity_poly.pdbx_seq_one_letter_code
_entity_poly.pdbx_strand_id
1 'polypeptide(L)'
;MAIIGSSYTLPDAPIILANNLLIGQPATATSAAGGFPASAVTNPLTYERWAPATGGSSAVTIDLPGKFFDTIAIAAHTLGTNGVTFTIAGFSGLLGWVDLITQTPTTDEPFVLCFGSSRIFSKLRITINKQAEIGVVYAGLRLNMPLSIYGGHTPDTLGRTVEYTTAESVTGNFLGRTVERAGYEASYSFKYLGAAWYRQNFDKFARDAITNPFFIAWYPSKYPLEVVYGWTDRTIVPNNSGLKDYLDVNFTVKAVKHG
;
A
#
# COMPACT_ATOMS: atom_id res chain seq x y z
N MET A 1 4.03 -2.27 -13.37
CA MET A 1 3.87 -0.83 -13.06
C MET A 1 3.06 -0.77 -11.79
N ALA A 2 3.65 -0.34 -10.67
CA ALA A 2 3.01 -0.40 -9.36
C ALA A 2 2.10 0.82 -9.07
N ILE A 3 2.45 2.02 -9.53
CA ILE A 3 1.61 3.23 -9.38
C ILE A 3 1.21 3.81 -10.74
N ILE A 4 -0.07 4.14 -10.91
CA ILE A 4 -0.66 4.67 -12.13
C ILE A 4 -1.46 5.93 -11.80
N GLY A 5 -1.26 6.99 -12.58
CA GLY A 5 -2.10 8.18 -12.56
C GLY A 5 -3.20 8.07 -13.62
N SER A 6 -4.46 8.04 -13.21
CA SER A 6 -5.62 8.17 -14.10
C SER A 6 -6.07 9.62 -14.14
N SER A 7 -5.71 10.33 -15.21
CA SER A 7 -5.89 11.81 -15.31
C SER A 7 -5.22 12.56 -14.13
N TYR A 8 -4.13 12.03 -13.62
CA TYR A 8 -3.34 12.58 -12.52
C TYR A 8 -1.86 12.51 -12.85
N THR A 9 -1.19 13.64 -12.79
CA THR A 9 0.28 13.70 -12.92
C THR A 9 0.90 13.32 -11.60
N LEU A 10 1.67 12.23 -11.59
CA LEU A 10 2.36 11.76 -10.39
C LEU A 10 3.39 12.81 -9.94
N PRO A 11 3.45 13.17 -8.65
CA PRO A 11 4.37 14.19 -8.15
C PRO A 11 5.79 13.66 -7.96
N ASP A 12 6.73 14.58 -7.84
CA ASP A 12 8.11 14.31 -7.47
C ASP A 12 8.31 14.15 -5.95
N ALA A 13 7.31 14.55 -5.17
CA ALA A 13 7.30 14.38 -3.73
C ALA A 13 6.57 13.10 -3.32
N PRO A 14 6.83 12.54 -2.13
CA PRO A 14 6.20 11.31 -1.67
C PRO A 14 4.67 11.39 -1.59
N ILE A 15 4.05 10.25 -1.85
CA ILE A 15 2.61 10.01 -1.60
C ILE A 15 2.49 8.99 -0.48
N ILE A 16 1.63 9.28 0.50
CA ILE A 16 1.29 8.37 1.60
C ILE A 16 -0.21 8.06 1.54
N LEU A 17 -0.56 6.77 1.65
CA LEU A 17 -1.94 6.29 1.67
C LEU A 17 -2.22 5.67 3.03
N ALA A 18 -2.91 6.41 3.87
CA ALA A 18 -3.35 6.02 5.20
C ALA A 18 -4.85 6.29 5.37
N ASN A 19 -5.42 5.93 6.51
CA ASN A 19 -6.86 6.08 6.77
C ASN A 19 -7.72 5.33 5.71
N ASN A 20 -7.47 4.04 5.56
CA ASN A 20 -8.21 3.20 4.63
C ASN A 20 -9.71 3.16 4.97
N LEU A 21 -10.55 3.58 4.05
CA LEU A 21 -12.00 3.61 4.20
C LEU A 21 -12.65 2.21 4.21
N LEU A 22 -11.91 1.19 3.76
CA LEU A 22 -12.42 -0.17 3.60
C LEU A 22 -12.23 -1.03 4.86
N ILE A 23 -11.45 -0.59 5.84
CA ILE A 23 -11.22 -1.40 7.06
C ILE A 23 -12.54 -1.70 7.74
N GLY A 24 -12.81 -3.02 7.91
CA GLY A 24 -14.02 -3.51 8.57
C GLY A 24 -15.32 -3.37 7.75
N GLN A 25 -15.25 -2.92 6.49
CA GLN A 25 -16.43 -2.85 5.64
C GLN A 25 -16.88 -4.24 5.18
N PRO A 26 -18.18 -4.47 4.99
CA PRO A 26 -18.68 -5.74 4.46
C PRO A 26 -18.09 -6.02 3.07
N ALA A 27 -17.65 -7.26 2.88
CA ALA A 27 -17.17 -7.76 1.61
C ALA A 27 -17.84 -9.10 1.26
N THR A 28 -18.20 -9.24 -0.01
CA THR A 28 -18.80 -10.45 -0.57
C THR A 28 -18.04 -10.88 -1.81
N ALA A 29 -17.97 -12.17 -2.07
CA ALA A 29 -17.33 -12.69 -3.26
C ALA A 29 -18.25 -13.65 -4.02
N THR A 30 -18.08 -13.73 -5.34
CA THR A 30 -18.78 -14.71 -6.18
C THR A 30 -18.30 -16.14 -5.89
N SER A 31 -17.05 -16.28 -5.42
CA SER A 31 -16.41 -17.53 -5.04
C SER A 31 -15.34 -17.26 -3.98
N ALA A 32 -15.21 -18.16 -3.00
CA ALA A 32 -14.15 -18.10 -2.00
C ALA A 32 -13.70 -19.52 -1.64
N ALA A 33 -12.40 -19.76 -1.60
CA ALA A 33 -11.82 -21.01 -1.15
C ALA A 33 -11.91 -21.13 0.39
N GLY A 34 -11.91 -22.36 0.91
CA GLY A 34 -11.88 -22.59 2.35
C GLY A 34 -10.64 -21.95 2.98
N GLY A 35 -10.83 -21.13 4.01
CA GLY A 35 -9.74 -20.38 4.65
C GLY A 35 -9.35 -19.06 3.97
N PHE A 36 -9.97 -18.70 2.82
CA PHE A 36 -9.71 -17.48 2.07
C PHE A 36 -10.97 -16.61 1.89
N PRO A 37 -11.54 -16.08 2.98
CA PRO A 37 -12.83 -15.38 2.94
C PRO A 37 -12.74 -14.02 2.25
N ALA A 38 -13.86 -13.55 1.69
CA ALA A 38 -13.96 -12.22 1.09
C ALA A 38 -13.60 -11.09 2.07
N SER A 39 -13.90 -11.24 3.36
CA SER A 39 -13.59 -10.25 4.41
C SER A 39 -12.10 -9.99 4.60
N ALA A 40 -11.22 -10.88 4.15
CA ALA A 40 -9.78 -10.69 4.21
C ALA A 40 -9.32 -9.42 3.49
N VAL A 41 -9.96 -9.03 2.39
CA VAL A 41 -9.57 -7.83 1.63
C VAL A 41 -9.86 -6.50 2.35
N THR A 42 -10.63 -6.53 3.43
CA THR A 42 -11.01 -5.33 4.20
C THR A 42 -10.32 -5.24 5.57
N ASN A 43 -9.31 -6.08 5.81
CA ASN A 43 -8.45 -5.95 6.98
C ASN A 43 -7.03 -5.49 6.56
N PRO A 44 -6.23 -4.95 7.48
CA PRO A 44 -4.88 -4.48 7.17
C PRO A 44 -3.81 -5.59 7.17
N LEU A 45 -4.19 -6.86 7.36
CA LEU A 45 -3.27 -7.98 7.60
C LEU A 45 -2.82 -8.60 6.27
N THR A 46 -1.53 -8.74 6.06
CA THR A 46 -0.96 -9.26 4.80
C THR A 46 -0.98 -10.77 4.69
N TYR A 47 -1.19 -11.49 5.79
CA TYR A 47 -1.27 -12.95 5.79
C TYR A 47 -2.68 -13.49 5.53
N GLU A 48 -3.72 -12.68 5.76
CA GLU A 48 -5.10 -13.01 5.42
C GLU A 48 -5.39 -12.55 4.01
N ARG A 49 -5.92 -13.45 3.19
CA ARG A 49 -6.16 -13.17 1.76
C ARG A 49 -7.48 -13.77 1.32
N TRP A 50 -8.12 -13.14 0.37
CA TRP A 50 -9.19 -13.75 -0.39
C TRP A 50 -8.62 -14.48 -1.60
N ALA A 51 -9.14 -15.69 -1.87
CA ALA A 51 -8.88 -16.41 -3.11
C ALA A 51 -10.18 -17.12 -3.56
N PRO A 52 -10.46 -17.17 -4.87
CA PRO A 52 -11.59 -17.95 -5.38
C PRO A 52 -11.35 -19.45 -5.22
N ALA A 53 -12.42 -20.22 -5.02
CA ALA A 53 -12.36 -21.67 -4.87
C ALA A 53 -11.96 -22.41 -6.16
N THR A 54 -12.26 -21.82 -7.32
CA THR A 54 -12.01 -22.42 -8.64
C THR A 54 -11.33 -21.42 -9.57
N GLY A 55 -10.61 -21.95 -10.57
CA GLY A 55 -10.11 -21.13 -11.67
C GLY A 55 -11.24 -20.56 -12.52
N GLY A 56 -11.03 -19.39 -13.11
CA GLY A 56 -12.02 -18.68 -13.91
C GLY A 56 -12.29 -17.28 -13.37
N SER A 57 -13.25 -16.59 -13.98
CA SER A 57 -13.59 -15.23 -13.58
C SER A 57 -14.29 -15.23 -12.22
N SER A 58 -13.73 -14.48 -11.28
CA SER A 58 -14.28 -14.31 -9.94
C SER A 58 -14.19 -12.85 -9.51
N ALA A 59 -15.08 -12.42 -8.63
CA ALA A 59 -15.11 -11.07 -8.16
C ALA A 59 -15.31 -10.98 -6.65
N VAL A 60 -14.63 -10.03 -6.02
CA VAL A 60 -14.91 -9.56 -4.67
C VAL A 60 -15.51 -8.17 -4.72
N THR A 61 -16.59 -7.95 -3.98
CA THR A 61 -17.31 -6.68 -3.88
C THR A 61 -17.26 -6.18 -2.44
N ILE A 62 -16.86 -4.95 -2.24
CA ILE A 62 -16.69 -4.30 -0.94
C ILE A 62 -17.65 -3.12 -0.86
N ASP A 63 -18.36 -2.98 0.23
CA ASP A 63 -19.20 -1.81 0.48
C ASP A 63 -18.32 -0.60 0.80
N LEU A 64 -18.69 0.57 0.29
CA LEU A 64 -18.03 1.83 0.56
C LEU A 64 -18.89 2.71 1.48
N PRO A 65 -18.29 3.41 2.46
CA PRO A 65 -19.05 4.20 3.45
C PRO A 65 -19.60 5.53 2.91
N GLY A 66 -19.70 5.71 1.59
CA GLY A 66 -20.20 6.95 0.97
C GLY A 66 -19.28 8.16 1.19
N LYS A 67 -17.98 7.92 1.34
CA LYS A 67 -16.96 8.98 1.48
C LYS A 67 -16.18 9.14 0.19
N PHE A 68 -15.61 10.34 0.01
CA PHE A 68 -14.72 10.60 -1.11
C PHE A 68 -13.39 9.87 -0.97
N PHE A 69 -12.90 9.35 -2.08
CA PHE A 69 -11.55 8.82 -2.24
C PHE A 69 -10.96 9.28 -3.57
N ASP A 70 -9.67 9.35 -3.66
CA ASP A 70 -8.93 9.70 -4.87
C ASP A 70 -7.84 8.69 -5.21
N THR A 71 -7.75 7.62 -4.43
CA THR A 71 -6.75 6.57 -4.63
C THR A 71 -7.30 5.21 -4.20
N ILE A 72 -6.99 4.18 -5.00
CA ILE A 72 -7.21 2.77 -4.68
C ILE A 72 -5.85 2.08 -4.69
N ALA A 73 -5.59 1.15 -3.76
CA ALA A 73 -4.39 0.35 -3.78
C ALA A 73 -4.68 -1.11 -3.38
N ILE A 74 -3.81 -2.02 -3.83
CA ILE A 74 -3.86 -3.45 -3.53
C ILE A 74 -2.45 -3.88 -3.09
N ALA A 75 -2.36 -4.64 -2.00
CA ALA A 75 -1.12 -5.26 -1.53
C ALA A 75 -1.35 -6.71 -1.12
N ALA A 76 -0.27 -7.46 -0.88
CA ALA A 76 -0.28 -8.87 -0.49
C ALA A 76 -1.07 -9.74 -1.47
N HIS A 77 -0.74 -9.67 -2.75
CA HIS A 77 -1.43 -10.38 -3.82
C HIS A 77 -0.47 -11.26 -4.63
N THR A 78 -1.03 -12.20 -5.41
CA THR A 78 -0.31 -13.08 -6.34
C THR A 78 -0.74 -12.84 -7.80
N LEU A 79 -1.17 -11.62 -8.12
CA LEU A 79 -1.69 -11.26 -9.44
C LEU A 79 -0.62 -11.34 -10.53
N GLY A 80 0.63 -10.91 -10.19
CA GLY A 80 1.76 -10.93 -11.10
C GLY A 80 2.27 -12.35 -11.37
N THR A 81 2.56 -13.13 -10.32
CA THR A 81 3.02 -14.51 -10.41
C THR A 81 2.07 -15.37 -11.24
N ASN A 82 0.76 -15.18 -11.09
CA ASN A 82 -0.25 -15.97 -11.80
C ASN A 82 -0.65 -15.37 -13.17
N GLY A 83 -0.07 -14.23 -13.57
CA GLY A 83 -0.39 -13.55 -14.82
C GLY A 83 -1.88 -13.24 -14.96
N VAL A 84 -2.45 -12.66 -13.90
CA VAL A 84 -3.89 -12.40 -13.77
C VAL A 84 -4.23 -11.01 -14.28
N THR A 85 -5.22 -10.93 -15.16
CA THR A 85 -5.85 -9.67 -15.51
C THR A 85 -6.95 -9.38 -14.48
N PHE A 86 -6.87 -8.20 -13.85
CA PHE A 86 -7.90 -7.74 -12.94
C PHE A 86 -8.55 -6.44 -13.44
N THR A 87 -9.81 -6.25 -13.10
CA THR A 87 -10.57 -5.02 -13.35
C THR A 87 -11.10 -4.49 -12.03
N ILE A 88 -10.88 -3.20 -11.77
CA ILE A 88 -11.49 -2.48 -10.64
C ILE A 88 -12.65 -1.67 -11.17
N ALA A 89 -13.84 -1.83 -10.59
CA ALA A 89 -15.05 -1.08 -10.92
C ALA A 89 -15.70 -0.48 -9.69
N GLY A 90 -16.23 0.75 -9.83
CA GLY A 90 -17.03 1.43 -8.81
C GLY A 90 -18.51 1.42 -9.14
N PHE A 91 -19.39 1.25 -8.15
CA PHE A 91 -20.83 1.32 -8.33
C PHE A 91 -21.39 2.69 -7.99
N SER A 92 -22.01 3.31 -8.98
CA SER A 92 -22.79 4.53 -8.83
C SER A 92 -24.27 4.23 -8.97
N GLY A 93 -25.11 4.77 -8.09
CA GLY A 93 -26.56 4.58 -8.16
C GLY A 93 -27.18 5.09 -9.45
N LEU A 94 -26.54 6.04 -10.15
CA LEU A 94 -27.01 6.60 -11.40
C LEU A 94 -26.50 5.84 -12.64
N LEU A 95 -25.22 5.46 -12.62
CA LEU A 95 -24.52 4.90 -13.79
C LEU A 95 -24.35 3.37 -13.70
N GLY A 96 -24.68 2.75 -12.57
CA GLY A 96 -24.37 1.35 -12.33
C GLY A 96 -22.87 1.13 -12.10
N TRP A 97 -22.34 -0.01 -12.56
CA TRP A 97 -20.91 -0.31 -12.49
C TRP A 97 -20.13 0.45 -13.55
N VAL A 98 -19.09 1.14 -13.12
CA VAL A 98 -18.16 1.91 -13.97
C VAL A 98 -16.77 1.31 -13.78
N ASP A 99 -16.19 0.80 -14.86
CA ASP A 99 -14.82 0.30 -14.84
C ASP A 99 -13.83 1.47 -14.68
N LEU A 100 -12.96 1.35 -13.71
CA LEU A 100 -11.97 2.37 -13.37
C LEU A 100 -10.62 2.06 -14.01
N ILE A 101 -10.23 0.79 -14.03
CA ILE A 101 -9.00 0.30 -14.64
C ILE A 101 -9.07 -1.20 -14.88
N THR A 102 -8.40 -1.65 -15.94
CA THR A 102 -8.08 -3.06 -16.20
C THR A 102 -6.58 -3.19 -16.41
N GLN A 103 -5.94 -4.10 -15.68
CA GLN A 103 -4.48 -4.29 -15.71
C GLN A 103 -4.09 -5.76 -15.56
N THR A 104 -2.90 -6.09 -16.09
CA THR A 104 -2.23 -7.37 -15.88
C THR A 104 -0.85 -7.07 -15.28
N PRO A 105 -0.70 -7.13 -13.95
CA PRO A 105 0.58 -6.89 -13.30
C PRO A 105 1.61 -7.95 -13.71
N THR A 106 2.88 -7.57 -13.72
CA THR A 106 4.01 -8.47 -13.98
C THR A 106 4.73 -8.88 -12.69
N THR A 107 4.37 -8.27 -11.55
CA THR A 107 4.95 -8.52 -10.23
C THR A 107 3.85 -8.54 -9.17
N ASP A 108 4.15 -9.10 -8.00
CA ASP A 108 3.26 -9.12 -6.84
C ASP A 108 3.49 -7.92 -5.90
N GLU A 109 4.25 -6.93 -6.36
CA GLU A 109 4.45 -5.66 -5.64
C GLU A 109 3.14 -4.85 -5.53
N PRO A 110 2.98 -4.01 -4.51
CA PRO A 110 1.77 -3.24 -4.32
C PRO A 110 1.37 -2.44 -5.56
N PHE A 111 0.09 -2.46 -5.88
CA PHE A 111 -0.50 -1.69 -6.98
C PHE A 111 -1.23 -0.47 -6.43
N VAL A 112 -1.05 0.69 -7.07
CA VAL A 112 -1.70 1.96 -6.67
C VAL A 112 -2.29 2.65 -7.89
N LEU A 113 -3.55 3.05 -7.81
CA LEU A 113 -4.27 3.84 -8.80
C LEU A 113 -4.66 5.19 -8.21
N CYS A 114 -4.07 6.26 -8.74
CA CYS A 114 -4.36 7.64 -8.36
C CYS A 114 -5.28 8.32 -9.38
N PHE A 115 -6.36 8.95 -8.93
CA PHE A 115 -7.28 9.71 -9.78
C PHE A 115 -6.96 11.20 -9.75
N GLY A 116 -7.25 11.91 -10.85
CA GLY A 116 -7.10 13.37 -10.93
C GLY A 116 -8.12 14.14 -10.10
N SER A 117 -9.25 13.52 -9.76
CA SER A 117 -10.29 14.10 -8.90
C SER A 117 -10.84 13.05 -7.94
N SER A 118 -11.32 13.50 -6.79
CA SER A 118 -12.00 12.63 -5.83
C SER A 118 -13.27 12.03 -6.43
N ARG A 119 -13.54 10.79 -6.07
CA ARG A 119 -14.69 10.01 -6.52
C ARG A 119 -15.50 9.55 -5.33
N ILE A 120 -16.75 9.24 -5.56
CA ILE A 120 -17.66 8.65 -4.59
C ILE A 120 -18.45 7.52 -5.25
N PHE A 121 -18.37 6.34 -4.68
CA PHE A 121 -19.15 5.17 -5.08
C PHE A 121 -19.73 4.52 -3.83
N SER A 122 -20.76 3.72 -3.98
CA SER A 122 -21.34 2.95 -2.87
C SER A 122 -20.72 1.57 -2.72
N LYS A 123 -20.08 1.05 -3.78
CA LYS A 123 -19.38 -0.25 -3.77
C LYS A 123 -18.14 -0.20 -4.66
N LEU A 124 -17.15 -0.98 -4.30
CA LEU A 124 -15.97 -1.28 -5.12
C LEU A 124 -15.98 -2.77 -5.46
N ARG A 125 -15.70 -3.11 -6.71
CA ARG A 125 -15.59 -4.50 -7.16
C ARG A 125 -14.23 -4.72 -7.82
N ILE A 126 -13.56 -5.80 -7.43
CA ILE A 126 -12.36 -6.29 -8.10
C ILE A 126 -12.71 -7.62 -8.75
N THR A 127 -12.61 -7.67 -10.07
CA THR A 127 -12.85 -8.88 -10.87
C THR A 127 -11.50 -9.38 -11.38
N ILE A 128 -11.25 -10.68 -11.23
CA ILE A 128 -10.05 -11.36 -11.71
C ILE A 128 -10.46 -12.46 -12.71
N ASN A 129 -9.62 -12.70 -13.72
CA ASN A 129 -9.92 -13.69 -14.80
C ASN A 129 -9.35 -15.07 -14.54
N LYS A 130 -8.48 -15.23 -13.55
CA LYS A 130 -7.85 -16.48 -13.12
C LYS A 130 -7.74 -16.53 -11.61
N GLN A 131 -7.37 -17.68 -11.07
CA GLN A 131 -7.13 -17.83 -9.63
C GLN A 131 -5.91 -17.00 -9.18
N ALA A 132 -6.13 -16.18 -8.16
CA ALA A 132 -5.08 -15.42 -7.45
C ALA A 132 -5.55 -15.10 -6.03
N GLU A 133 -4.60 -14.74 -5.20
CA GLU A 133 -4.86 -14.26 -3.85
C GLU A 133 -4.82 -12.73 -3.82
N ILE A 134 -5.68 -12.11 -3.04
CA ILE A 134 -5.69 -10.66 -2.77
C ILE A 134 -5.86 -10.47 -1.26
N GLY A 135 -4.88 -9.84 -0.62
CA GLY A 135 -4.90 -9.55 0.82
C GLY A 135 -5.53 -8.19 1.11
N VAL A 136 -4.78 -7.13 0.97
CA VAL A 136 -5.19 -5.79 1.39
C VAL A 136 -5.72 -4.99 0.22
N VAL A 137 -6.92 -4.43 0.35
CA VAL A 137 -7.47 -3.43 -0.56
C VAL A 137 -7.64 -2.10 0.18
N TYR A 138 -7.19 -1.04 -0.45
CA TYR A 138 -7.27 0.32 0.07
C TYR A 138 -8.14 1.19 -0.83
N ALA A 139 -8.96 2.03 -0.22
CA ALA A 139 -9.56 3.19 -0.85
C ALA A 139 -9.54 4.36 0.14
N GLY A 140 -9.06 5.52 -0.30
CA GLY A 140 -8.96 6.69 0.56
C GLY A 140 -8.41 7.91 -0.14
N LEU A 141 -8.20 8.97 0.62
CA LEU A 141 -7.52 10.16 0.15
C LEU A 141 -6.01 10.01 0.35
N ARG A 142 -5.25 10.29 -0.69
CA ARG A 142 -3.80 10.33 -0.60
C ARG A 142 -3.33 11.58 0.14
N LEU A 143 -2.25 11.44 0.87
CA LEU A 143 -1.49 12.55 1.42
C LEU A 143 -0.31 12.82 0.48
N ASN A 144 -0.35 13.94 -0.23
CA ASN A 144 0.78 14.42 -1.03
C ASN A 144 1.70 15.22 -0.10
N MET A 145 2.96 14.81 0.00
CA MET A 145 3.94 15.57 0.76
C MET A 145 4.26 16.88 0.02
N PRO A 146 4.40 18.01 0.73
CA PRO A 146 4.71 19.28 0.10
C PRO A 146 6.19 19.43 -0.30
N LEU A 147 7.02 18.54 0.23
CA LEU A 147 8.47 18.55 0.04
C LEU A 147 8.97 17.14 -0.26
N SER A 148 10.04 17.05 -1.02
CA SER A 148 10.78 15.80 -1.22
C SER A 148 11.47 15.35 0.07
N ILE A 149 11.87 14.09 0.14
CA ILE A 149 12.60 13.53 1.27
C ILE A 149 13.97 14.22 1.36
N TYR A 150 14.39 14.53 2.58
CA TYR A 150 15.72 15.08 2.84
C TYR A 150 16.80 14.02 2.59
N GLY A 151 18.01 14.45 2.26
CA GLY A 151 19.11 13.57 1.90
C GLY A 151 19.41 12.47 2.92
N GLY A 152 19.96 11.36 2.44
CA GLY A 152 20.26 10.15 3.23
C GLY A 152 19.17 9.09 3.20
N HIS A 153 18.12 9.26 2.41
CA HIS A 153 17.09 8.26 2.18
C HIS A 153 17.62 7.10 1.32
N THR A 154 17.34 5.88 1.76
CA THR A 154 17.50 4.67 0.92
C THR A 154 16.12 4.32 0.39
N PRO A 155 15.90 4.24 -0.95
CA PRO A 155 14.63 3.81 -1.51
C PRO A 155 14.17 2.48 -0.94
N ASP A 156 12.87 2.33 -0.65
CA ASP A 156 12.31 1.19 0.07
C ASP A 156 12.72 -0.16 -0.54
N THR A 157 12.63 -0.28 -1.85
CA THR A 157 12.97 -1.52 -2.57
C THR A 157 14.48 -1.85 -2.55
N LEU A 158 15.34 -0.90 -2.16
CA LEU A 158 16.78 -1.07 -2.00
C LEU A 158 17.19 -1.26 -0.54
N GLY A 159 16.35 -0.86 0.40
CA GLY A 159 16.56 -0.97 1.85
C GLY A 159 16.33 -2.38 2.39
N ARG A 160 17.01 -3.38 1.82
CA ARG A 160 16.81 -4.80 2.15
C ARG A 160 17.28 -5.11 3.55
N THR A 161 16.40 -5.73 4.34
CA THR A 161 16.72 -6.30 5.65
C THR A 161 16.59 -7.81 5.59
N VAL A 162 17.59 -8.52 6.12
CA VAL A 162 17.61 -9.99 6.13
C VAL A 162 18.08 -10.46 7.50
N GLU A 163 17.25 -11.26 8.16
CA GLU A 163 17.62 -12.03 9.33
C GLU A 163 18.04 -13.42 8.87
N TYR A 164 19.21 -13.87 9.31
CA TYR A 164 19.76 -15.16 8.90
C TYR A 164 20.57 -15.82 10.01
N THR A 165 20.57 -17.14 10.01
CA THR A 165 21.48 -17.96 10.82
C THR A 165 22.59 -18.50 9.92
N THR A 166 23.85 -18.26 10.30
CA THR A 166 25.04 -18.77 9.62
C THR A 166 25.61 -19.94 10.39
N ALA A 167 25.89 -21.06 9.73
CA ALA A 167 26.61 -22.19 10.29
C ALA A 167 28.08 -22.11 9.88
N GLU A 168 28.96 -22.24 10.88
CA GLU A 168 30.43 -22.27 10.70
C GLU A 168 31.00 -23.49 11.37
N SER A 169 32.08 -24.06 10.78
CA SER A 169 32.85 -25.13 11.43
C SER A 169 33.72 -24.59 12.56
N VAL A 170 34.21 -25.47 13.46
CA VAL A 170 35.16 -25.12 14.50
C VAL A 170 36.45 -24.48 13.94
N THR A 171 36.79 -24.77 12.70
CA THR A 171 37.96 -24.21 11.98
C THR A 171 37.61 -22.92 11.18
N GLY A 172 36.40 -22.36 11.34
CA GLY A 172 35.99 -21.11 10.71
C GLY A 172 35.51 -21.24 9.25
N ASN A 173 35.30 -22.46 8.76
CA ASN A 173 34.76 -22.65 7.40
C ASN A 173 33.24 -22.35 7.38
N PHE A 174 32.81 -21.62 6.35
CA PHE A 174 31.38 -21.38 6.09
C PHE A 174 30.69 -22.69 5.68
N LEU A 175 29.72 -23.15 6.46
CA LEU A 175 28.95 -24.38 6.22
C LEU A 175 27.60 -24.14 5.56
N GLY A 176 27.11 -22.89 5.63
CA GLY A 176 25.83 -22.53 5.03
C GLY A 176 25.15 -21.38 5.76
N ARG A 177 24.06 -20.92 5.18
CA ARG A 177 23.22 -19.84 5.76
C ARG A 177 21.75 -20.13 5.46
N THR A 178 20.91 -19.99 6.48
CA THR A 178 19.46 -20.03 6.35
C THR A 178 18.90 -18.62 6.53
N VAL A 179 18.11 -18.15 5.58
CA VAL A 179 17.36 -16.89 5.69
C VAL A 179 16.09 -17.18 6.47
N GLU A 180 15.94 -16.56 7.63
CA GLU A 180 14.75 -16.70 8.49
C GLU A 180 13.68 -15.67 8.13
N ARG A 181 14.12 -14.46 7.79
CA ARG A 181 13.23 -13.35 7.46
C ARG A 181 13.88 -12.42 6.45
N ALA A 182 13.10 -11.97 5.48
CA ALA A 182 13.49 -10.92 4.53
C ALA A 182 12.41 -9.86 4.41
N GLY A 183 12.81 -8.60 4.31
CA GLY A 183 11.91 -7.47 4.20
C GLY A 183 12.62 -6.24 3.70
N TYR A 184 11.94 -5.12 3.84
CA TYR A 184 12.47 -3.80 3.52
C TYR A 184 12.39 -2.89 4.75
N GLU A 185 13.37 -2.02 4.89
CA GLU A 185 13.36 -0.96 5.89
C GLU A 185 13.91 0.32 5.28
N ALA A 186 13.18 1.42 5.40
CA ALA A 186 13.59 2.71 4.90
C ALA A 186 13.28 3.81 5.90
N SER A 187 14.21 4.77 6.05
CA SER A 187 14.04 5.93 6.89
C SER A 187 13.62 7.13 6.05
N TYR A 188 12.58 7.81 6.50
CA TYR A 188 12.01 9.00 5.89
C TYR A 188 12.31 10.21 6.77
N SER A 189 12.94 11.22 6.20
CA SER A 189 13.23 12.49 6.86
C SER A 189 12.63 13.63 6.06
N PHE A 190 11.76 14.39 6.71
CA PHE A 190 11.17 15.61 6.16
C PHE A 190 11.56 16.78 7.05
N LYS A 191 12.20 17.78 6.46
CA LYS A 191 12.62 18.99 7.16
C LYS A 191 11.83 20.19 6.70
N TYR A 192 11.66 21.13 7.63
CA TYR A 192 11.00 22.40 7.36
C TYR A 192 9.55 22.27 6.87
N LEU A 193 8.80 21.31 7.39
CA LEU A 193 7.36 21.23 7.17
C LEU A 193 6.67 22.40 7.89
N GLY A 194 5.82 23.14 7.19
CA GLY A 194 5.03 24.20 7.83
C GLY A 194 4.16 23.63 8.96
N ALA A 195 4.25 24.22 10.15
CA ALA A 195 3.57 23.68 11.34
C ALA A 195 2.04 23.67 11.21
N ALA A 196 1.46 24.60 10.47
CA ALA A 196 0.02 24.63 10.17
C ALA A 196 -0.34 23.47 9.21
N TRP A 197 0.44 23.26 8.15
CA TRP A 197 0.24 22.16 7.21
C TRP A 197 0.36 20.80 7.89
N TYR A 198 1.35 20.63 8.79
CA TYR A 198 1.53 19.40 9.56
C TYR A 198 0.27 19.06 10.35
N ARG A 199 -0.25 20.02 11.14
CA ARG A 199 -1.45 19.81 11.97
C ARG A 199 -2.69 19.50 11.13
N GLN A 200 -2.81 20.13 9.98
CA GLN A 200 -3.99 19.98 9.12
C GLN A 200 -3.97 18.66 8.33
N ASN A 201 -2.80 18.20 7.88
CA ASN A 201 -2.68 17.10 6.91
C ASN A 201 -1.93 15.90 7.48
N PHE A 202 -0.72 16.10 8.00
CA PHE A 202 0.17 15.02 8.38
C PHE A 202 -0.19 14.36 9.73
N ASP A 203 -0.68 15.12 10.69
CA ASP A 203 -1.00 14.64 12.03
C ASP A 203 -2.08 13.53 12.01
N LYS A 204 -3.00 13.60 11.06
CA LYS A 204 -4.00 12.54 10.85
C LYS A 204 -3.34 11.22 10.41
N PHE A 205 -2.37 11.28 9.51
CA PHE A 205 -1.58 10.12 9.12
C PHE A 205 -0.77 9.59 10.29
N ALA A 206 -0.05 10.46 11.02
CA ALA A 206 0.78 10.06 12.15
C ALA A 206 -0.01 9.31 13.24
N ARG A 207 -1.27 9.69 13.47
CA ARG A 207 -2.17 8.99 14.40
C ARG A 207 -2.66 7.65 13.85
N ASP A 208 -3.02 7.57 12.56
CA ASP A 208 -3.46 6.33 11.94
C ASP A 208 -2.34 5.28 11.89
N ALA A 209 -1.12 5.71 11.63
CA ALA A 209 0.08 4.87 11.56
C ALA A 209 0.49 4.22 12.90
N ILE A 210 -0.13 4.61 14.03
CA ILE A 210 0.07 3.95 15.32
C ILE A 210 -0.48 2.51 15.29
N THR A 211 -1.58 2.31 14.59
CA THR A 211 -2.34 1.04 14.61
C THR A 211 -2.45 0.38 13.25
N ASN A 212 -2.37 1.15 12.17
CA ASN A 212 -2.60 0.65 10.83
C ASN A 212 -1.36 0.76 9.95
N PRO A 213 -1.07 -0.26 9.14
CA PRO A 213 -0.13 -0.14 8.04
C PRO A 213 -0.64 0.83 6.96
N PHE A 214 0.27 1.31 6.13
CA PHE A 214 -0.02 2.29 5.09
C PHE A 214 0.83 2.03 3.85
N PHE A 215 0.43 2.61 2.71
CA PHE A 215 1.26 2.61 1.51
C PHE A 215 2.09 3.89 1.48
N ILE A 216 3.31 3.76 0.96
CA ILE A 216 4.17 4.90 0.68
C ILE A 216 4.89 4.70 -0.64
N ALA A 217 4.93 5.76 -1.46
CA ALA A 217 5.74 5.87 -2.67
C ALA A 217 6.62 7.11 -2.53
N TRP A 218 7.93 6.95 -2.56
CA TRP A 218 8.85 8.04 -2.22
C TRP A 218 9.08 9.03 -3.37
N TYR A 219 9.02 8.58 -4.64
CA TYR A 219 9.21 9.42 -5.82
C TYR A 219 8.37 8.88 -7.00
N PRO A 220 7.03 9.03 -6.95
CA PRO A 220 6.10 8.37 -7.87
C PRO A 220 6.31 8.69 -9.34
N SER A 221 6.67 9.94 -9.69
CA SER A 221 6.87 10.37 -11.08
C SER A 221 8.03 9.66 -11.75
N LYS A 222 9.11 9.38 -11.01
CA LYS A 222 10.35 8.83 -11.55
C LYS A 222 10.48 7.32 -11.31
N TYR A 223 10.04 6.85 -10.15
CA TYR A 223 10.16 5.45 -9.73
C TYR A 223 8.78 4.85 -9.40
N PRO A 224 7.90 4.68 -10.40
CA PRO A 224 6.52 4.22 -10.17
C PRO A 224 6.42 2.77 -9.71
N LEU A 225 7.51 2.00 -9.71
CA LEU A 225 7.57 0.63 -9.17
C LEU A 225 7.94 0.60 -7.68
N GLU A 226 8.41 1.71 -7.12
CA GLU A 226 8.88 1.78 -5.74
C GLU A 226 7.76 2.25 -4.82
N VAL A 227 6.83 1.34 -4.57
CA VAL A 227 5.72 1.49 -3.62
C VAL A 227 5.79 0.34 -2.65
N VAL A 228 5.68 0.63 -1.36
CA VAL A 228 5.62 -0.39 -0.32
C VAL A 228 4.36 -0.25 0.52
N TYR A 229 3.88 -1.38 1.03
CA TYR A 229 2.89 -1.47 2.08
C TYR A 229 3.60 -1.88 3.36
N GLY A 230 3.61 -1.00 4.36
CA GLY A 230 4.42 -1.19 5.55
C GLY A 230 3.85 -0.49 6.77
N TRP A 231 4.59 -0.56 7.86
CA TRP A 231 4.23 0.02 9.17
C TRP A 231 5.43 0.67 9.82
N THR A 232 5.20 1.48 10.85
CA THR A 232 6.25 2.04 11.71
C THR A 232 6.33 1.31 13.03
N ASP A 233 7.54 1.14 13.60
CA ASP A 233 7.72 0.55 14.93
C ASP A 233 7.52 1.57 16.06
N ARG A 234 7.51 2.86 15.71
CA ARG A 234 7.48 3.94 16.70
C ARG A 234 6.46 4.99 16.29
N THR A 235 5.91 5.65 17.28
CA THR A 235 5.07 6.83 17.06
C THR A 235 5.84 7.91 16.31
N ILE A 236 5.22 8.46 15.29
CA ILE A 236 5.77 9.57 14.51
C ILE A 236 5.55 10.86 15.29
N VAL A 237 6.65 11.46 15.76
CA VAL A 237 6.62 12.68 16.57
C VAL A 237 7.38 13.78 15.84
N PRO A 238 6.76 14.97 15.63
CA PRO A 238 7.46 16.10 15.04
C PRO A 238 8.37 16.78 16.06
N ASN A 239 9.49 17.30 15.60
CA ASN A 239 10.39 18.14 16.36
C ASN A 239 10.40 19.56 15.79
N ASN A 240 10.60 20.58 16.62
CA ASN A 240 10.82 21.94 16.13
C ASN A 240 12.15 22.00 15.38
N SER A 241 12.16 22.58 14.17
CA SER A 241 13.35 22.69 13.33
C SER A 241 14.34 23.77 13.79
N GLY A 242 14.04 24.46 14.88
CA GLY A 242 14.79 25.64 15.35
C GLY A 242 14.38 26.95 14.68
N LEU A 243 13.59 26.88 13.61
CA LEU A 243 12.97 28.03 12.96
C LEU A 243 11.51 28.16 13.41
N LYS A 244 11.02 29.41 13.47
CA LYS A 244 9.64 29.69 13.81
C LYS A 244 8.70 29.01 12.82
N ASP A 245 7.67 28.30 13.37
CA ASP A 245 6.58 27.66 12.62
C ASP A 245 6.99 26.54 11.64
N TYR A 246 8.18 25.95 11.80
CA TYR A 246 8.60 24.78 11.03
C TYR A 246 8.87 23.57 11.93
N LEU A 247 8.53 22.39 11.41
CA LEU A 247 8.70 21.11 12.07
C LEU A 247 9.53 20.16 11.20
N ASP A 248 10.35 19.37 11.84
CA ASP A 248 11.06 18.24 11.24
C ASP A 248 10.39 16.94 11.68
N VAL A 249 10.27 15.99 10.76
CA VAL A 249 9.68 14.68 11.01
C VAL A 249 10.60 13.59 10.50
N ASN A 250 10.88 12.61 11.36
CA ASN A 250 11.65 11.42 11.00
C ASN A 250 10.89 10.18 11.44
N PHE A 251 10.79 9.19 10.56
CA PHE A 251 10.23 7.88 10.88
C PHE A 251 10.82 6.80 9.98
N THR A 252 10.76 5.57 10.44
CA THR A 252 11.21 4.39 9.70
C THR A 252 10.01 3.54 9.34
N VAL A 253 9.98 3.06 8.11
CA VAL A 253 8.96 2.14 7.60
C VAL A 253 9.58 0.77 7.42
N LYS A 254 8.91 -0.24 7.93
CA LYS A 254 9.20 -1.65 7.67
C LYS A 254 8.12 -2.22 6.75
N ALA A 255 8.53 -3.03 5.79
CA ALA A 255 7.64 -3.70 4.87
C ALA A 255 8.08 -5.15 4.63
N VAL A 256 7.12 -6.01 4.36
CA VAL A 256 7.39 -7.39 3.95
C VAL A 256 7.74 -7.40 2.47
N LYS A 257 8.75 -8.19 2.09
CA LYS A 257 8.99 -8.49 0.69
C LYS A 257 7.88 -9.44 0.20
N HIS A 258 7.13 -9.01 -0.81
CA HIS A 258 6.16 -9.84 -1.50
C HIS A 258 6.80 -10.47 -2.74
N GLY A 259 6.72 -11.78 -2.87
CA GLY A 259 7.22 -12.54 -4.02
C GLY A 259 8.29 -13.53 -3.70
#